data_84f245705b854e6faf537ea7dfb89e5b
#
_entry.id   84f245705b854e6faf537ea7dfb89e5b
#
_cell.length_a   1.000
_cell.length_b   1.000
_cell.length_c   1.000
_cell.angle_alpha   90.00
_cell.angle_beta   90.00
_cell.angle_gamma   90.00
#
_symmetry.space_group_name_H-M   'P 1'
#
loop_
_entity.id
_entity.type
_entity.pdbx_description
1 polymer ?
#
loop_
_entity_poly.entity_id
_entity_poly.type
_entity_poly.pdbx_seq_one_letter_code
_entity_poly.pdbx_strand_id
1 'polypeptide(L)'
;MKPRFESSLANRAAQVVITLAGLALFLAIRPDIYASVSNRLMSDYQRKVVTPKLISDYMQRSREPKLQVGAGLNNADGWLNSDIEPSATQAYIDITERLPFHDMTLHAILGEQVIEHVTYEEGFRFFREAWRVLAPGGKLRVITPNLLSFVALFSDQKPPAYMARKLDFHYWPADTPDPACFIINGEMRSWGHQFVYTPKMLRASLEKAGFADVRQYAPGVTDDPDFKAVEVRAKTEWKDLNDFDSMAFEATR
;
A
#
# COMPACT_ATOMS: atom_id res chain seq x y z
N MET A 1 -44.70 -52.91 -5.64
CA MET A 1 -43.46 -52.31 -6.13
C MET A 1 -43.46 -50.87 -5.66
N LYS A 2 -42.77 -50.52 -4.60
CA LYS A 2 -42.63 -49.19 -4.02
C LYS A 2 -41.17 -48.76 -4.04
N PRO A 3 -40.87 -47.48 -4.03
CA PRO A 3 -39.84 -46.90 -4.91
C PRO A 3 -38.46 -46.91 -4.27
N ARG A 4 -37.49 -47.42 -4.99
CA ARG A 4 -36.05 -47.30 -4.72
C ARG A 4 -35.53 -45.85 -4.86
N PHE A 5 -36.38 -44.89 -5.25
CA PHE A 5 -35.95 -43.48 -5.48
C PHE A 5 -35.91 -42.66 -4.21
N GLU A 6 -36.80 -42.82 -3.24
CA GLU A 6 -36.83 -42.06 -2.00
C GLU A 6 -35.65 -42.36 -1.07
N SER A 7 -35.20 -43.63 -1.06
CA SER A 7 -34.01 -44.00 -0.26
C SER A 7 -32.69 -43.37 -0.75
N SER A 8 -32.59 -43.08 -2.04
CA SER A 8 -31.36 -42.48 -2.60
C SER A 8 -31.23 -41.00 -2.32
N LEU A 9 -32.33 -40.25 -2.28
CA LEU A 9 -32.37 -38.85 -1.94
C LEU A 9 -32.13 -38.61 -0.45
N ALA A 10 -32.78 -39.41 0.42
CA ALA A 10 -32.56 -39.36 1.85
C ALA A 10 -31.11 -39.71 2.23
N ASN A 11 -30.51 -40.72 1.58
CA ASN A 11 -29.11 -41.10 1.80
C ASN A 11 -28.15 -40.01 1.32
N ARG A 12 -28.43 -39.34 0.19
CA ARG A 12 -27.62 -38.22 -0.29
C ARG A 12 -27.71 -36.99 0.64
N ALA A 13 -28.91 -36.67 1.13
CA ALA A 13 -29.13 -35.63 2.08
C ALA A 13 -28.39 -35.87 3.42
N ALA A 14 -28.51 -37.13 3.94
CA ALA A 14 -27.79 -37.57 5.13
C ALA A 14 -26.26 -37.47 4.95
N GLN A 15 -25.75 -37.85 3.79
CA GLN A 15 -24.33 -37.80 3.48
C GLN A 15 -23.82 -36.37 3.38
N VAL A 16 -24.61 -35.47 2.82
CA VAL A 16 -24.29 -34.03 2.80
C VAL A 16 -24.25 -33.44 4.21
N VAL A 17 -25.23 -33.77 5.06
CA VAL A 17 -25.27 -33.32 6.46
C VAL A 17 -24.07 -33.84 7.26
N ILE A 18 -23.72 -35.12 7.13
CA ILE A 18 -22.56 -35.72 7.81
C ILE A 18 -21.27 -35.07 7.32
N THR A 19 -21.14 -34.80 6.02
CA THR A 19 -19.97 -34.17 5.45
C THR A 19 -19.83 -32.69 5.97
N LEU A 20 -20.94 -31.95 6.01
CA LEU A 20 -20.95 -30.60 6.54
C LEU A 20 -20.65 -30.54 8.05
N ALA A 21 -21.21 -31.48 8.83
CA ALA A 21 -20.94 -31.60 10.25
C ALA A 21 -19.49 -32.01 10.52
N GLY A 22 -18.93 -32.91 9.74
CA GLY A 22 -17.51 -33.30 9.81
C GLY A 22 -16.59 -32.16 9.45
N LEU A 23 -16.94 -31.39 8.43
CA LEU A 23 -16.19 -30.18 8.04
C LEU A 23 -16.26 -29.11 9.14
N ALA A 24 -17.44 -28.84 9.70
CA ALA A 24 -17.60 -27.88 10.79
C ALA A 24 -16.81 -28.29 12.04
N LEU A 25 -16.81 -29.58 12.40
CA LEU A 25 -16.02 -30.11 13.51
C LEU A 25 -14.52 -30.00 13.24
N PHE A 26 -14.07 -30.31 12.02
CA PHE A 26 -12.67 -30.17 11.61
C PHE A 26 -12.20 -28.70 11.70
N LEU A 27 -13.02 -27.76 11.22
CA LEU A 27 -12.72 -26.33 11.29
C LEU A 27 -12.72 -25.80 12.73
N ALA A 28 -13.56 -26.34 13.61
CA ALA A 28 -13.55 -26.00 15.04
C ALA A 28 -12.29 -26.52 15.78
N ILE A 29 -11.74 -27.66 15.34
CA ILE A 29 -10.51 -28.24 15.92
C ILE A 29 -9.24 -27.59 15.34
N ARG A 30 -9.29 -27.08 14.11
CA ARG A 30 -8.16 -26.47 13.39
C ARG A 30 -8.51 -25.04 12.91
N PRO A 31 -8.68 -24.11 13.87
CA PRO A 31 -9.02 -22.71 13.53
C PRO A 31 -7.96 -22.01 12.68
N ASP A 32 -6.70 -22.44 12.79
CA ASP A 32 -5.59 -21.99 11.97
C ASP A 32 -5.80 -22.32 10.46
N ILE A 33 -6.25 -23.52 10.16
CA ILE A 33 -6.57 -23.92 8.78
C ILE A 33 -7.79 -23.17 8.27
N TYR A 34 -8.83 -23.03 9.10
CA TYR A 34 -10.03 -22.28 8.72
C TYR A 34 -9.67 -20.83 8.38
N ALA A 35 -8.93 -20.14 9.25
CA ALA A 35 -8.50 -18.77 9.03
C ALA A 35 -7.68 -18.65 7.74
N SER A 36 -6.73 -19.55 7.50
CA SER A 36 -5.90 -19.56 6.31
C SER A 36 -6.72 -19.75 5.03
N VAL A 37 -7.62 -20.73 5.01
CA VAL A 37 -8.49 -21.00 3.84
C VAL A 37 -9.47 -19.86 3.62
N SER A 38 -10.09 -19.34 4.69
CA SER A 38 -11.03 -18.23 4.61
C SER A 38 -10.36 -16.96 4.06
N ASN A 39 -9.18 -16.60 4.59
CA ASN A 39 -8.42 -15.44 4.12
C ASN A 39 -8.02 -15.59 2.65
N ARG A 40 -7.61 -16.78 2.23
CA ARG A 40 -7.27 -17.05 0.82
C ARG A 40 -8.48 -16.93 -0.10
N LEU A 41 -9.63 -17.47 0.30
CA LEU A 41 -10.87 -17.35 -0.47
C LEU A 41 -11.35 -15.90 -0.56
N MET A 42 -11.26 -15.16 0.54
CA MET A 42 -11.63 -13.74 0.57
C MET A 42 -10.67 -12.90 -0.30
N SER A 43 -9.38 -13.16 -0.24
CA SER A 43 -8.39 -12.51 -1.10
C SER A 43 -8.64 -12.82 -2.58
N ASP A 44 -8.90 -14.09 -2.93
CA ASP A 44 -9.25 -14.50 -4.29
C ASP A 44 -10.54 -13.85 -4.80
N TYR A 45 -11.56 -13.77 -3.95
CA TYR A 45 -12.81 -13.08 -4.28
C TYR A 45 -12.58 -11.58 -4.50
N GLN A 46 -11.82 -10.94 -3.62
CA GLN A 46 -11.45 -9.54 -3.74
C GLN A 46 -10.71 -9.27 -5.07
N ARG A 47 -9.70 -10.09 -5.39
CA ARG A 47 -8.92 -9.95 -6.63
C ARG A 47 -9.74 -10.20 -7.90
N LYS A 48 -10.56 -11.24 -7.91
CA LYS A 48 -11.20 -11.75 -9.15
C LYS A 48 -12.59 -11.18 -9.42
N VAL A 49 -13.28 -10.69 -8.38
CA VAL A 49 -14.66 -10.23 -8.48
C VAL A 49 -14.83 -8.77 -8.10
N VAL A 50 -14.38 -8.40 -6.89
CA VAL A 50 -14.62 -7.05 -6.36
C VAL A 50 -13.76 -6.02 -7.08
N THR A 51 -12.46 -6.27 -7.19
CA THR A 51 -11.51 -5.32 -7.78
C THR A 51 -11.83 -4.98 -9.25
N PRO A 52 -12.07 -5.95 -10.16
CA PRO A 52 -12.43 -5.62 -11.54
C PRO A 52 -13.71 -4.78 -11.63
N LYS A 53 -14.69 -5.06 -10.77
CA LYS A 53 -15.93 -4.27 -10.72
C LYS A 53 -15.67 -2.84 -10.23
N LEU A 54 -14.93 -2.66 -9.14
CA LEU A 54 -14.58 -1.33 -8.62
C LEU A 54 -13.82 -0.50 -9.65
N ILE A 55 -12.84 -1.09 -10.31
CA ILE A 55 -12.07 -0.42 -11.38
C ILE A 55 -13.00 -0.03 -12.52
N SER A 56 -13.82 -0.96 -13.04
CA SER A 56 -14.73 -0.68 -14.14
C SER A 56 -15.72 0.43 -13.80
N ASP A 57 -16.37 0.35 -12.64
CA ASP A 57 -17.34 1.35 -12.17
C ASP A 57 -16.70 2.73 -11.97
N TYR A 58 -15.44 2.77 -11.49
CA TYR A 58 -14.71 4.01 -11.31
C TYR A 58 -14.28 4.63 -12.65
N MET A 59 -13.70 3.84 -13.55
CA MET A 59 -13.25 4.30 -14.87
C MET A 59 -14.41 4.83 -15.74
N GLN A 60 -15.61 4.27 -15.60
CA GLN A 60 -16.80 4.77 -16.32
C GLN A 60 -17.29 6.14 -15.81
N ARG A 61 -17.06 6.44 -14.53
CA ARG A 61 -17.55 7.66 -13.89
C ARG A 61 -16.55 8.81 -13.92
N SER A 62 -15.27 8.50 -13.94
CA SER A 62 -14.21 9.50 -13.85
C SER A 62 -13.75 9.95 -15.22
N ARG A 63 -13.70 11.27 -15.45
CA ARG A 63 -13.10 11.87 -16.65
C ARG A 63 -11.58 11.95 -16.54
N GLU A 64 -11.08 12.10 -15.33
CA GLU A 64 -9.66 12.17 -14.98
C GLU A 64 -9.37 11.11 -13.90
N PRO A 65 -9.26 9.83 -14.29
CA PRO A 65 -9.11 8.75 -13.32
C PRO A 65 -7.81 8.87 -12.53
N LYS A 66 -7.91 8.81 -11.20
CA LYS A 66 -6.79 8.92 -10.27
C LYS A 66 -6.71 7.67 -9.38
N LEU A 67 -5.51 7.18 -9.14
CA LEU A 67 -5.25 5.98 -8.36
C LEU A 67 -4.44 6.31 -7.11
N GLN A 68 -4.93 5.93 -5.94
CA GLN A 68 -4.12 5.83 -4.73
C GLN A 68 -3.71 4.38 -4.50
N VAL A 69 -2.41 4.10 -4.40
CA VAL A 69 -1.87 2.80 -4.02
C VAL A 69 -1.46 2.81 -2.55
N GLY A 70 -1.63 1.68 -1.84
CA GLY A 70 -1.30 1.56 -0.43
C GLY A 70 -2.10 2.53 0.45
N ALA A 71 -3.41 2.64 0.22
CA ALA A 71 -4.26 3.60 0.93
C ALA A 71 -4.37 3.32 2.44
N GLY A 72 -4.11 2.09 2.89
CA GLY A 72 -4.29 1.69 4.27
C GLY A 72 -5.72 1.99 4.74
N LEU A 73 -5.85 2.75 5.82
CA LEU A 73 -7.14 3.21 6.34
C LEU A 73 -7.58 4.58 5.76
N ASN A 74 -6.82 5.17 4.87
CA ASN A 74 -6.92 6.57 4.47
C ASN A 74 -7.28 6.73 2.98
N ASN A 75 -8.55 6.64 2.67
CA ASN A 75 -9.04 6.85 1.32
C ASN A 75 -8.96 8.32 0.91
N ALA A 76 -8.43 8.58 -0.27
CA ALA A 76 -8.50 9.89 -0.93
C ALA A 76 -9.84 10.05 -1.64
N ASP A 77 -10.56 11.13 -1.33
CA ASP A 77 -11.87 11.39 -1.93
C ASP A 77 -11.76 11.65 -3.45
N GLY A 78 -12.60 10.98 -4.21
CA GLY A 78 -12.60 11.08 -5.67
C GLY A 78 -11.54 10.23 -6.38
N TRP A 79 -10.73 9.48 -5.64
CA TRP A 79 -9.72 8.57 -6.17
C TRP A 79 -10.21 7.11 -6.17
N LEU A 80 -9.67 6.28 -7.05
CA LEU A 80 -9.71 4.84 -6.86
C LEU A 80 -8.68 4.47 -5.79
N ASN A 81 -9.15 4.12 -4.62
CA ASN A 81 -8.29 3.72 -3.52
C ASN A 81 -7.99 2.23 -3.61
N SER A 82 -6.74 1.87 -3.37
CA SER A 82 -6.29 0.47 -3.42
C SER A 82 -5.26 0.14 -2.35
N ASP A 83 -5.24 -1.13 -1.99
CA ASP A 83 -4.28 -1.68 -1.04
C ASP A 83 -4.00 -3.15 -1.34
N ILE A 84 -2.92 -3.71 -0.79
CA ILE A 84 -2.64 -5.14 -0.82
C ILE A 84 -3.53 -5.90 0.18
N GLU A 85 -4.00 -5.21 1.22
CA GLU A 85 -4.98 -5.68 2.21
C GLU A 85 -6.22 -4.77 2.18
N PRO A 86 -7.02 -4.80 1.08
CA PRO A 86 -8.03 -3.80 0.85
C PRO A 86 -9.23 -3.95 1.79
N SER A 87 -9.78 -2.82 2.21
CA SER A 87 -11.12 -2.75 2.79
C SER A 87 -12.21 -3.05 1.75
N ALA A 88 -13.46 -3.10 2.18
CA ALA A 88 -14.59 -3.38 1.27
C ALA A 88 -14.78 -2.34 0.15
N THR A 89 -14.23 -1.14 0.31
CA THR A 89 -14.35 -0.02 -0.65
C THR A 89 -13.07 0.22 -1.47
N GLN A 90 -12.04 -0.58 -1.24
CA GLN A 90 -10.76 -0.46 -1.92
C GLN A 90 -10.56 -1.60 -2.92
N ALA A 91 -9.86 -1.31 -4.01
CA ALA A 91 -9.41 -2.31 -4.95
C ALA A 91 -8.18 -3.05 -4.40
N TYR A 92 -8.07 -4.35 -4.63
CA TYR A 92 -6.83 -5.07 -4.42
C TYR A 92 -5.84 -4.71 -5.55
N ILE A 93 -4.74 -4.07 -5.21
CA ILE A 93 -3.65 -3.80 -6.15
C ILE A 93 -2.32 -4.05 -5.44
N ASP A 94 -1.56 -4.98 -5.99
CA ASP A 94 -0.18 -5.25 -5.61
C ASP A 94 0.73 -4.49 -6.58
N ILE A 95 1.51 -3.53 -6.06
CA ILE A 95 2.42 -2.70 -6.88
C ILE A 95 3.60 -3.49 -7.45
N THR A 96 3.86 -4.70 -6.96
CA THR A 96 4.90 -5.59 -7.51
C THR A 96 4.45 -6.32 -8.78
N GLU A 97 3.13 -6.35 -9.04
CA GLU A 97 2.51 -6.95 -10.21
C GLU A 97 2.23 -5.91 -11.31
N ARG A 98 1.75 -6.37 -12.46
CA ARG A 98 1.27 -5.47 -13.51
C ARG A 98 0.00 -4.76 -13.06
N LEU A 99 -0.02 -3.44 -13.15
CA LEU A 99 -1.20 -2.65 -12.80
C LEU A 99 -2.38 -2.96 -13.74
N PRO A 100 -3.62 -3.16 -13.20
CA PRO A 100 -4.78 -3.61 -13.96
C PRO A 100 -5.46 -2.49 -14.76
N PHE A 101 -4.66 -1.65 -15.40
CA PHE A 101 -5.13 -0.55 -16.25
C PHE A 101 -4.51 -0.65 -17.64
N HIS A 102 -5.24 -0.14 -18.65
CA HIS A 102 -4.69 0.05 -19.98
C HIS A 102 -3.62 1.16 -19.98
N ASP A 103 -2.79 1.15 -21.02
CA ASP A 103 -1.79 2.20 -21.21
C ASP A 103 -2.47 3.55 -21.34
N MET A 104 -1.86 4.59 -20.75
CA MET A 104 -2.28 5.98 -20.92
C MET A 104 -3.73 6.26 -20.48
N THR A 105 -4.20 5.67 -19.39
CA THR A 105 -5.58 5.84 -18.92
C THR A 105 -5.73 6.64 -17.64
N LEU A 106 -4.70 6.68 -16.78
CA LEU A 106 -4.79 7.39 -15.52
C LEU A 106 -4.27 8.82 -15.62
N HIS A 107 -4.92 9.73 -14.91
CA HIS A 107 -4.52 11.14 -14.82
C HIS A 107 -3.47 11.37 -13.72
N ALA A 108 -3.63 10.73 -12.56
CA ALA A 108 -2.69 10.83 -11.46
C ALA A 108 -2.56 9.52 -10.67
N ILE A 109 -1.39 9.31 -10.08
CA ILE A 109 -1.11 8.21 -9.14
C ILE A 109 -0.49 8.80 -7.89
N LEU A 110 -0.96 8.36 -6.71
CA LEU A 110 -0.43 8.69 -5.39
C LEU A 110 0.02 7.43 -4.68
N GLY A 111 1.24 7.42 -4.15
CA GLY A 111 1.73 6.42 -3.19
C GLY A 111 2.35 7.14 -1.98
N GLU A 112 1.71 7.05 -0.82
CA GLU A 112 2.22 7.60 0.45
C GLU A 112 2.68 6.46 1.35
N GLN A 113 3.98 6.37 1.64
CA GLN A 113 4.58 5.34 2.49
C GLN A 113 4.30 3.92 1.98
N VAL A 114 4.68 3.65 0.73
CA VAL A 114 4.41 2.38 0.04
C VAL A 114 5.67 1.81 -0.61
N ILE A 115 6.44 2.65 -1.30
CA ILE A 115 7.54 2.18 -2.14
C ILE A 115 8.71 1.59 -1.35
N GLU A 116 8.84 1.95 -0.08
CA GLU A 116 9.83 1.39 0.85
C GLU A 116 9.53 -0.05 1.28
N HIS A 117 8.29 -0.52 1.11
CA HIS A 117 7.86 -1.87 1.48
C HIS A 117 8.16 -2.93 0.42
N VAL A 118 8.74 -2.54 -0.70
CA VAL A 118 9.14 -3.45 -1.77
C VAL A 118 10.64 -3.36 -2.03
N THR A 119 11.21 -4.37 -2.69
CA THR A 119 12.62 -4.32 -3.09
C THR A 119 12.86 -3.20 -4.11
N TYR A 120 14.12 -2.80 -4.29
CA TYR A 120 14.47 -1.79 -5.29
C TYR A 120 13.99 -2.17 -6.70
N GLU A 121 14.17 -3.42 -7.08
CA GLU A 121 13.77 -3.95 -8.39
C GLU A 121 12.25 -3.92 -8.58
N GLU A 122 11.49 -4.24 -7.55
CA GLU A 122 10.03 -4.17 -7.58
C GLU A 122 9.54 -2.73 -7.64
N GLY A 123 10.11 -1.85 -6.83
CA GLY A 123 9.83 -0.42 -6.87
C GLY A 123 10.14 0.19 -8.24
N PHE A 124 11.24 -0.21 -8.87
CA PHE A 124 11.57 0.23 -10.22
C PHE A 124 10.57 -0.29 -11.28
N ARG A 125 10.11 -1.55 -11.14
CA ARG A 125 9.03 -2.08 -12.00
C ARG A 125 7.73 -1.29 -11.81
N PHE A 126 7.37 -0.97 -10.57
CA PHE A 126 6.21 -0.12 -10.27
C PHE A 126 6.31 1.25 -10.96
N PHE A 127 7.45 1.92 -10.92
CA PHE A 127 7.62 3.20 -11.61
C PHE A 127 7.42 3.06 -13.13
N ARG A 128 7.89 2.00 -13.74
CA ARG A 128 7.64 1.73 -15.17
C ARG A 128 6.17 1.45 -15.46
N GLU A 129 5.48 0.71 -14.61
CA GLU A 129 4.05 0.46 -14.72
C GLU A 129 3.23 1.74 -14.51
N ALA A 130 3.59 2.55 -13.50
CA ALA A 130 2.98 3.86 -13.29
C ALA A 130 3.15 4.76 -14.53
N TRP A 131 4.34 4.80 -15.10
CA TRP A 131 4.58 5.52 -16.36
C TRP A 131 3.72 4.96 -17.51
N ARG A 132 3.60 3.65 -17.64
CA ARG A 132 2.79 3.01 -18.69
C ARG A 132 1.32 3.41 -18.61
N VAL A 133 0.74 3.37 -17.42
CA VAL A 133 -0.71 3.58 -17.24
C VAL A 133 -1.12 5.06 -17.15
N LEU A 134 -0.21 5.96 -16.81
CA LEU A 134 -0.48 7.39 -16.80
C LEU A 134 -0.71 7.90 -18.24
N ALA A 135 -1.66 8.79 -18.42
CA ALA A 135 -1.88 9.51 -19.67
C ALA A 135 -0.74 10.50 -19.95
N PRO A 136 -0.52 10.97 -21.19
CA PRO A 136 0.42 12.05 -21.48
C PRO A 136 0.12 13.28 -20.61
N GLY A 137 1.16 13.78 -19.89
CA GLY A 137 1.01 14.86 -18.91
C GLY A 137 0.46 14.41 -17.55
N GLY A 138 0.10 13.13 -17.40
CA GLY A 138 -0.32 12.57 -16.12
C GLY A 138 0.85 12.50 -15.11
N LYS A 139 0.55 12.50 -13.82
CA LYS A 139 1.55 12.67 -12.78
C LYS A 139 1.56 11.53 -11.76
N LEU A 140 2.76 11.20 -11.33
CA LEU A 140 3.00 10.33 -10.18
C LEU A 140 3.48 11.19 -9.00
N ARG A 141 2.88 11.02 -7.82
CA ARG A 141 3.40 11.53 -6.56
C ARG A 141 3.76 10.39 -5.63
N VAL A 142 4.98 10.40 -5.11
CA VAL A 142 5.50 9.41 -4.17
C VAL A 142 5.99 10.12 -2.92
N ILE A 143 5.50 9.69 -1.75
CA ILE A 143 6.01 10.10 -0.45
C ILE A 143 6.61 8.87 0.23
N THR A 144 7.86 8.95 0.69
CA THR A 144 8.60 7.82 1.26
C THR A 144 9.65 8.33 2.25
N PRO A 145 10.12 7.49 3.19
CA PRO A 145 11.21 7.85 4.08
C PRO A 145 12.48 8.28 3.33
N ASN A 146 13.20 9.24 3.90
CA ASN A 146 14.45 9.77 3.39
C ASN A 146 15.65 9.19 4.15
N LEU A 147 16.42 8.33 3.53
CA LEU A 147 17.61 7.73 4.14
C LEU A 147 18.59 8.79 4.69
N LEU A 148 18.73 9.93 4.03
CA LEU A 148 19.65 10.97 4.50
C LEU A 148 19.19 11.63 5.80
N SER A 149 17.90 11.70 6.05
CA SER A 149 17.37 12.18 7.34
C SER A 149 17.78 11.25 8.49
N PHE A 150 17.75 9.95 8.27
CA PHE A 150 18.21 8.99 9.28
C PHE A 150 19.72 9.04 9.49
N VAL A 151 20.51 9.20 8.44
CA VAL A 151 21.97 9.41 8.55
C VAL A 151 22.28 10.68 9.35
N ALA A 152 21.48 11.74 9.17
CA ALA A 152 21.65 13.00 9.91
C ALA A 152 21.43 12.87 11.43
N LEU A 153 20.80 11.80 11.91
CA LEU A 153 20.62 11.54 13.35
C LEU A 153 21.95 11.32 14.10
N PHE A 154 23.01 10.99 13.39
CA PHE A 154 24.37 10.91 13.96
C PHE A 154 25.13 12.24 13.99
N SER A 155 24.57 13.29 13.41
CA SER A 155 25.19 14.63 13.42
C SER A 155 24.86 15.41 14.69
N ASP A 156 25.61 16.49 14.94
CA ASP A 156 25.33 17.41 16.04
C ASP A 156 24.04 18.23 15.84
N GLN A 157 23.51 18.24 14.61
CA GLN A 157 22.27 18.95 14.24
C GLN A 157 21.02 18.05 14.30
N LYS A 158 21.12 16.87 14.92
CA LYS A 158 20.00 15.95 15.11
C LYS A 158 18.85 16.62 15.86
N PRO A 159 17.58 16.46 15.43
CA PRO A 159 16.44 17.08 16.11
C PRO A 159 16.08 16.28 17.38
N PRO A 160 16.32 16.84 18.60
CA PRO A 160 16.05 16.10 19.84
C PRO A 160 14.60 15.72 20.02
N ALA A 161 13.67 16.58 19.60
CA ALA A 161 12.24 16.33 19.72
C ALA A 161 11.79 15.14 18.85
N TYR A 162 12.29 15.04 17.62
CA TYR A 162 12.05 13.89 16.75
C TYR A 162 12.55 12.59 17.39
N MET A 163 13.78 12.59 17.92
CA MET A 163 14.38 11.42 18.54
C MET A 163 13.57 10.96 19.76
N ALA A 164 13.22 11.90 20.65
CA ALA A 164 12.40 11.60 21.83
C ALA A 164 11.05 10.99 21.47
N ARG A 165 10.39 11.57 20.47
CA ARG A 165 9.08 11.08 20.00
C ARG A 165 9.16 9.69 19.33
N LYS A 166 10.22 9.41 18.57
CA LYS A 166 10.43 8.08 17.97
C LYS A 166 10.73 7.02 19.05
N LEU A 167 11.51 7.35 20.08
CA LEU A 167 11.77 6.44 21.18
C LEU A 167 10.48 6.13 21.95
N ASP A 168 9.69 7.15 22.27
CA ASP A 168 8.41 7.00 22.99
C ASP A 168 7.41 6.17 22.17
N PHE A 169 7.25 6.46 20.90
CA PHE A 169 6.34 5.71 20.02
C PHE A 169 6.65 4.22 19.93
N HIS A 170 7.92 3.86 19.94
CA HIS A 170 8.37 2.47 19.87
C HIS A 170 8.59 1.82 21.24
N TYR A 171 8.36 2.55 22.32
CA TYR A 171 8.68 2.10 23.70
C TYR A 171 10.15 1.69 23.86
N TRP A 172 11.08 2.33 23.13
CA TRP A 172 12.51 2.08 23.26
C TRP A 172 13.07 2.81 24.47
N PRO A 173 14.18 2.29 25.08
CA PRO A 173 14.77 2.91 26.25
C PRO A 173 15.21 4.35 25.99
N ALA A 174 14.66 5.32 26.72
CA ALA A 174 15.03 6.73 26.59
C ALA A 174 16.44 7.02 27.14
N ASP A 175 16.94 6.17 28.02
CA ASP A 175 18.27 6.24 28.65
C ASP A 175 19.35 5.50 27.85
N THR A 176 19.05 5.08 26.63
CA THR A 176 20.03 4.42 25.75
C THR A 176 21.19 5.36 25.43
N PRO A 177 22.44 4.86 25.41
CA PRO A 177 23.61 5.69 25.10
C PRO A 177 23.64 6.17 23.65
N ASP A 178 22.92 5.50 22.75
CA ASP A 178 22.84 5.87 21.32
C ASP A 178 21.41 5.72 20.77
N PRO A 179 20.53 6.71 20.99
CA PRO A 179 19.17 6.72 20.48
C PRO A 179 19.09 6.59 18.95
N ALA A 180 20.02 7.17 18.20
CA ALA A 180 20.04 7.10 16.75
C ALA A 180 20.16 5.67 16.23
N CYS A 181 20.94 4.85 16.92
CA CYS A 181 21.09 3.43 16.60
C CYS A 181 19.74 2.68 16.64
N PHE A 182 18.94 2.91 17.69
CA PHE A 182 17.61 2.31 17.80
C PHE A 182 16.67 2.78 16.70
N ILE A 183 16.62 4.11 16.48
CA ILE A 183 15.74 4.70 15.49
C ILE A 183 16.06 4.18 14.09
N ILE A 184 17.32 4.19 13.68
CA ILE A 184 17.70 3.73 12.34
C ILE A 184 17.42 2.24 12.14
N ASN A 185 17.73 1.39 13.12
CA ASN A 185 17.40 -0.02 13.02
C ASN A 185 15.88 -0.26 12.96
N GLY A 186 15.10 0.54 13.69
CA GLY A 186 13.64 0.53 13.61
C GLY A 186 13.15 0.91 12.22
N GLU A 187 13.56 2.05 11.72
CA GLU A 187 13.14 2.55 10.39
C GLU A 187 13.55 1.63 9.23
N MET A 188 14.69 0.93 9.36
CA MET A 188 15.14 -0.01 8.33
C MET A 188 14.49 -1.40 8.39
N ARG A 189 13.88 -1.78 9.51
CA ARG A 189 13.44 -3.17 9.75
C ARG A 189 11.99 -3.30 10.18
N SER A 190 11.39 -2.22 10.70
CA SER A 190 9.98 -2.23 11.10
C SER A 190 9.07 -2.11 9.88
N TRP A 191 7.81 -2.48 10.06
CA TRP A 191 6.73 -2.37 9.05
C TRP A 191 7.02 -3.07 7.72
N GLY A 192 8.04 -3.91 7.63
CA GLY A 192 8.39 -4.62 6.40
C GLY A 192 9.15 -3.77 5.39
N HIS A 193 9.84 -2.70 5.82
CA HIS A 193 10.69 -1.91 4.94
C HIS A 193 11.78 -2.77 4.28
N GLN A 194 11.92 -2.67 2.98
CA GLN A 194 12.90 -3.42 2.19
C GLN A 194 13.92 -2.52 1.52
N PHE A 195 13.53 -1.31 1.10
CA PHE A 195 14.45 -0.38 0.47
C PHE A 195 14.09 1.09 0.75
N VAL A 196 14.92 1.78 1.52
CA VAL A 196 14.75 3.20 1.83
C VAL A 196 15.62 4.05 0.89
N TYR A 197 14.98 4.96 0.18
CA TYR A 197 15.61 5.77 -0.86
C TYR A 197 16.37 6.98 -0.29
N THR A 198 17.44 7.39 -0.99
CA THR A 198 17.91 8.79 -0.92
C THR A 198 17.18 9.62 -1.97
N PRO A 199 17.11 10.97 -1.82
CA PRO A 199 16.52 11.84 -2.85
C PRO A 199 17.16 11.65 -4.25
N LYS A 200 18.48 11.49 -4.30
CA LYS A 200 19.21 11.24 -5.54
C LYS A 200 18.82 9.93 -6.20
N MET A 201 18.66 8.86 -5.39
CA MET A 201 18.32 7.54 -5.92
C MET A 201 16.87 7.49 -6.42
N LEU A 202 15.94 8.09 -5.67
CA LEU A 202 14.53 8.14 -6.09
C LEU A 202 14.36 8.93 -7.39
N ARG A 203 14.97 10.11 -7.47
CA ARG A 203 14.99 10.92 -8.71
C ARG A 203 15.52 10.12 -9.90
N ALA A 204 16.70 9.51 -9.77
CA ALA A 204 17.31 8.73 -10.84
C ALA A 204 16.45 7.53 -11.26
N SER A 205 15.74 6.90 -10.31
CA SER A 205 14.83 5.79 -10.61
C SER A 205 13.60 6.24 -11.40
N LEU A 206 13.02 7.39 -11.03
CA LEU A 206 11.88 7.97 -11.76
C LEU A 206 12.28 8.39 -13.19
N GLU A 207 13.40 9.10 -13.33
CA GLU A 207 13.93 9.51 -14.65
C GLU A 207 14.23 8.30 -15.53
N LYS A 208 14.87 7.26 -14.98
CA LYS A 208 15.17 6.01 -15.68
C LYS A 208 13.91 5.22 -16.09
N ALA A 209 12.83 5.37 -15.32
CA ALA A 209 11.53 4.76 -15.66
C ALA A 209 10.80 5.47 -16.82
N GLY A 210 11.25 6.68 -17.19
CA GLY A 210 10.74 7.46 -18.33
C GLY A 210 10.04 8.75 -17.91
N PHE A 211 9.98 9.06 -16.62
CA PHE A 211 9.37 10.31 -16.15
C PHE A 211 10.23 11.51 -16.47
N ALA A 212 9.56 12.61 -16.82
CA ALA A 212 10.14 13.93 -16.97
C ALA A 212 9.74 14.85 -15.80
N ASP A 213 10.31 16.03 -15.72
CA ASP A 213 9.97 17.08 -14.75
C ASP A 213 9.91 16.57 -13.30
N VAL A 214 10.90 15.77 -12.91
CA VAL A 214 10.98 15.17 -11.57
C VAL A 214 11.34 16.24 -10.55
N ARG A 215 10.40 16.59 -9.68
CA ARG A 215 10.55 17.62 -8.65
C ARG A 215 10.45 17.04 -7.26
N GLN A 216 11.27 17.53 -6.36
CA GLN A 216 11.20 17.22 -4.93
C GLN A 216 10.44 18.31 -4.19
N TYR A 217 9.56 17.89 -3.29
CA TYR A 217 8.80 18.73 -2.38
C TYR A 217 8.98 18.26 -0.93
N ALA A 218 8.64 19.13 0.01
CA ALA A 218 8.37 18.67 1.35
C ALA A 218 7.04 17.88 1.40
N PRO A 219 6.88 16.93 2.31
CA PRO A 219 5.59 16.28 2.53
C PRO A 219 4.46 17.29 2.76
N GLY A 220 3.30 17.08 2.18
CA GLY A 220 2.15 18.00 2.25
C GLY A 220 2.26 19.25 1.37
N VAL A 221 3.38 19.49 0.70
CA VAL A 221 3.57 20.64 -0.20
C VAL A 221 3.50 20.20 -1.64
N THR A 222 2.69 20.88 -2.43
CA THR A 222 2.54 20.64 -3.87
C THR A 222 1.98 21.87 -4.57
N ASP A 223 2.36 22.06 -5.83
CA ASP A 223 1.74 23.05 -6.73
C ASP A 223 0.55 22.43 -7.50
N ASP A 224 0.44 21.10 -7.53
CA ASP A 224 -0.58 20.39 -8.29
C ASP A 224 -1.91 20.32 -7.50
N PRO A 225 -3.03 20.77 -8.10
CA PRO A 225 -4.33 20.75 -7.44
C PRO A 225 -4.81 19.35 -7.09
N ASP A 226 -4.42 18.32 -7.85
CA ASP A 226 -4.84 16.94 -7.59
C ASP A 226 -4.23 16.36 -6.34
N PHE A 227 -3.01 16.75 -6.01
CA PHE A 227 -2.31 16.28 -4.82
C PHE A 227 -2.54 17.17 -3.58
N LYS A 228 -3.21 18.33 -3.75
CA LYS A 228 -3.54 19.17 -2.59
C LYS A 228 -4.47 18.42 -1.64
N ALA A 229 -4.05 18.40 -0.38
CA ALA A 229 -4.85 17.87 0.71
C ALA A 229 -5.21 16.37 0.65
N VAL A 230 -4.52 15.57 -0.17
CA VAL A 230 -4.74 14.09 -0.21
C VAL A 230 -3.78 13.33 0.71
N GLU A 231 -2.59 13.85 0.99
CA GLU A 231 -1.65 13.24 1.93
C GLU A 231 -2.19 13.31 3.35
N VAL A 232 -2.22 12.16 4.02
CA VAL A 232 -2.83 12.07 5.34
C VAL A 232 -1.83 12.40 6.44
N ARG A 233 -0.60 11.89 6.34
CA ARG A 233 0.43 12.13 7.37
C ARG A 233 0.78 13.62 7.52
N ALA A 234 0.68 14.40 6.46
CA ALA A 234 0.89 15.84 6.49
C ALA A 234 -0.16 16.62 7.30
N LYS A 235 -1.28 15.98 7.68
CA LYS A 235 -2.41 16.59 8.41
C LYS A 235 -2.66 16.01 9.78
N THR A 236 -1.94 14.96 10.16
CA THR A 236 -2.13 14.25 11.42
C THR A 236 -1.10 14.66 12.46
N GLU A 237 -1.20 14.09 13.64
CA GLU A 237 -0.19 14.18 14.71
C GLU A 237 1.20 13.70 14.30
N TRP A 238 1.31 13.00 13.16
CA TRP A 238 2.58 12.53 12.59
C TRP A 238 3.30 13.56 11.73
N LYS A 239 2.73 14.75 11.53
CA LYS A 239 3.24 15.75 10.63
C LYS A 239 4.71 16.12 10.90
N ASP A 240 5.06 16.38 12.14
CA ASP A 240 6.42 16.78 12.54
C ASP A 240 7.45 15.65 12.33
N LEU A 241 7.06 14.38 12.51
CA LEU A 241 7.91 13.24 12.15
C LEU A 241 8.06 13.14 10.65
N ASN A 242 6.95 13.21 9.90
CA ASN A 242 6.91 13.13 8.45
C ASN A 242 7.70 14.27 7.78
N ASP A 243 7.63 15.50 8.34
CA ASP A 243 8.38 16.65 7.84
C ASP A 243 9.90 16.44 7.95
N PHE A 244 10.37 15.68 8.92
CA PHE A 244 11.79 15.40 9.10
C PHE A 244 12.23 14.13 8.34
N ASP A 245 11.50 13.04 8.48
CA ASP A 245 11.97 11.73 8.04
C ASP A 245 11.53 11.34 6.62
N SER A 246 10.65 12.12 6.00
CA SER A 246 10.09 11.77 4.70
C SER A 246 10.44 12.83 3.64
N MET A 247 10.28 12.44 2.38
CA MET A 247 10.43 13.27 1.20
C MET A 247 9.29 12.98 0.22
N ALA A 248 8.88 13.98 -0.54
CA ALA A 248 7.89 13.83 -1.60
C ALA A 248 8.52 14.12 -2.97
N PHE A 249 8.14 13.32 -3.97
CA PHE A 249 8.52 13.57 -5.36
C PHE A 249 7.28 13.57 -6.25
N GLU A 250 7.24 14.52 -7.16
CA GLU A 250 6.30 14.55 -8.28
C GLU A 250 7.05 14.36 -9.57
N ALA A 251 6.49 13.59 -10.49
CA ALA A 251 7.08 13.30 -11.78
C ALA A 251 6.00 13.20 -12.85
N THR A 252 6.25 13.75 -14.04
CA THR A 252 5.30 13.82 -15.16
C THR A 252 5.64 12.78 -16.22
N ARG A 253 4.63 12.11 -16.75
CA ARG A 253 4.78 11.25 -17.92
C ARG A 253 4.98 12.05 -19.20
#